data_0f2470ef3c972d749b81f3961082052c
#
_entry.id   0f2470ef3c972d749b81f3961082052c
#
_cell.length_a   1.000
_cell.length_b   1.000
_cell.length_c   1.000
_cell.angle_alpha   90.00
_cell.angle_beta   90.00
_cell.angle_gamma   90.00
#
_symmetry.space_group_name_H-M   'P 1'
#
loop_
_entity.id
_entity.type
_entity.pdbx_description
1 polymer ?
#
loop_
_entity_poly.entity_id
_entity_poly.type
_entity_poly.pdbx_seq_one_letter_code
_entity_poly.pdbx_strand_id
1 'polypeptide(L)'
;MNWQVVIRTRMAKQIQRLPHTVRQRYLVLSQELATQGPIRGNWPNYSKLNEQRHHCHLKKGRPTYVAVWEVIDPQQRIIEVLYVGTHENAPY
;
A
#
# COMPACT_ATOMS: atom_id res chain seq x y z
N MET A 1 -13.34 11.20 -8.32
CA MET A 1 -12.81 12.11 -7.29
C MET A 1 -11.58 11.50 -6.68
N ASN A 2 -10.60 12.35 -6.37
CA ASN A 2 -9.28 11.86 -5.96
C ASN A 2 -9.19 11.66 -4.45
N TRP A 3 -8.32 10.75 -4.08
CA TRP A 3 -7.94 10.52 -2.70
C TRP A 3 -6.57 11.10 -2.45
N GLN A 4 -6.34 11.60 -1.24
CA GLN A 4 -5.01 12.03 -0.83
C GLN A 4 -4.29 10.83 -0.22
N VAL A 5 -3.14 10.48 -0.77
CA VAL A 5 -2.32 9.37 -0.26
C VAL A 5 -1.15 9.98 0.50
N VAL A 6 -1.07 9.70 1.78
CA VAL A 6 -0.02 10.21 2.65
C VAL A 6 0.87 9.07 3.13
N ILE A 7 2.12 9.41 3.42
CA ILE A 7 3.10 8.45 3.88
C ILE A 7 4.05 9.14 4.86
N ARG A 8 4.38 8.45 5.96
CA ARG A 8 5.31 9.00 6.93
C ARG A 8 6.73 8.95 6.41
N THR A 9 7.56 9.88 6.85
CA THR A 9 8.94 10.03 6.38
C THR A 9 9.74 8.73 6.49
N ARG A 10 9.60 8.01 7.62
CA ARG A 10 10.31 6.74 7.82
C ARG A 10 9.93 5.72 6.74
N MET A 11 8.64 5.63 6.43
CA MET A 11 8.18 4.67 5.41
C MET A 11 8.62 5.10 4.01
N ALA A 12 8.59 6.40 3.73
CA ALA A 12 9.06 6.91 2.44
C ALA A 12 10.54 6.53 2.21
N LYS A 13 11.36 6.63 3.25
CA LYS A 13 12.77 6.22 3.17
C LYS A 13 12.90 4.72 2.93
N GLN A 14 12.08 3.92 3.61
CA GLN A 14 12.10 2.46 3.43
C GLN A 14 11.74 2.08 2.00
N ILE A 15 10.75 2.74 1.42
CA ILE A 15 10.33 2.47 0.04
C ILE A 15 11.47 2.74 -0.94
N GLN A 16 12.24 3.80 -0.72
CA GLN A 16 13.37 4.12 -1.60
C GLN A 16 14.45 3.04 -1.59
N ARG A 17 14.52 2.22 -0.54
CA ARG A 17 15.49 1.13 -0.42
C ARG A 17 14.99 -0.20 -0.98
N LEU A 18 13.75 -0.26 -1.44
CA LEU A 18 13.18 -1.49 -1.99
C LEU A 18 13.79 -1.80 -3.36
N PRO A 19 13.79 -3.08 -3.75
CA PRO A 19 14.20 -3.44 -5.11
C PRO A 19 13.40 -2.66 -6.14
N HIS A 20 14.05 -2.35 -7.26
CA HIS A 20 13.48 -1.49 -8.29
C HIS A 20 12.09 -1.96 -8.73
N THR A 21 11.92 -3.25 -9.01
CA THR A 21 10.65 -3.79 -9.48
C THR A 21 9.55 -3.61 -8.45
N VAL A 22 9.86 -3.82 -7.16
CA VAL A 22 8.88 -3.64 -6.08
C VAL A 22 8.49 -2.18 -5.97
N ARG A 23 9.47 -1.28 -6.03
CA ARG A 23 9.21 0.16 -5.96
C ARG A 23 8.34 0.63 -7.12
N GLN A 24 8.58 0.11 -8.33
CA GLN A 24 7.76 0.45 -9.49
C GLN A 24 6.31 0.01 -9.30
N ARG A 25 6.10 -1.19 -8.78
CA ARG A 25 4.75 -1.69 -8.51
C ARG A 25 4.06 -0.89 -7.43
N TYR A 26 4.79 -0.49 -6.39
CA TYR A 26 4.23 0.39 -5.37
C TYR A 26 3.78 1.73 -5.95
N LEU A 27 4.55 2.30 -6.87
CA LEU A 27 4.17 3.57 -7.50
C LEU A 27 2.86 3.44 -8.27
N VAL A 28 2.67 2.33 -8.97
CA VAL A 28 1.40 2.08 -9.66
C VAL A 28 0.26 1.97 -8.66
N LEU A 29 0.45 1.21 -7.58
CA LEU A 29 -0.56 1.07 -6.53
C LEU A 29 -0.90 2.43 -5.93
N SER A 30 0.11 3.23 -5.60
CA SER A 30 -0.07 4.55 -5.00
C SER A 30 -0.92 5.44 -5.90
N GLN A 31 -0.68 5.41 -7.20
CA GLN A 31 -1.47 6.19 -8.14
C GLN A 31 -2.91 5.69 -8.22
N GLU A 32 -3.12 4.39 -8.19
CA GLU A 32 -4.48 3.83 -8.16
C GLU A 32 -5.21 4.21 -6.88
N LEU A 33 -4.53 4.17 -5.73
CA LEU A 33 -5.13 4.62 -4.49
C LEU A 33 -5.58 6.07 -4.59
N ALA A 34 -4.76 6.92 -5.19
CA ALA A 34 -5.08 8.34 -5.34
C ALA A 34 -6.26 8.58 -6.29
N THR A 35 -6.37 7.80 -7.36
CA THR A 35 -7.38 8.05 -8.39
C THR A 35 -8.64 7.23 -8.20
N GLN A 36 -8.55 6.03 -7.62
CA GLN A 36 -9.66 5.09 -7.57
C GLN A 36 -10.05 4.66 -6.15
N GLY A 37 -9.24 4.99 -5.14
CA GLY A 37 -9.59 4.74 -3.76
C GLY A 37 -9.02 3.44 -3.19
N PRO A 38 -9.42 3.09 -1.94
CA PRO A 38 -8.73 2.06 -1.17
C PRO A 38 -9.04 0.62 -1.56
N ILE A 39 -10.13 0.36 -2.29
CA ILE A 39 -10.50 -1.01 -2.65
C ILE A 39 -9.79 -1.39 -3.94
N ARG A 40 -8.76 -2.26 -3.82
CA ARG A 40 -7.88 -2.61 -4.93
C ARG A 40 -7.92 -4.10 -5.25
N GLY A 41 -9.13 -4.64 -5.45
CA GLY A 41 -9.32 -6.05 -5.76
C GLY A 41 -8.60 -6.54 -7.01
N ASN A 42 -8.08 -5.63 -7.84
CA ASN A 42 -7.28 -5.95 -9.01
C ASN A 42 -5.83 -6.35 -8.67
N TRP A 43 -5.44 -6.22 -7.40
CA TRP A 43 -4.09 -6.60 -6.97
C TRP A 43 -4.07 -7.99 -6.35
N PRO A 44 -2.96 -8.75 -6.51
CA PRO A 44 -2.86 -10.09 -5.95
C PRO A 44 -3.06 -10.10 -4.43
N ASN A 45 -3.82 -11.05 -3.96
CA ASN A 45 -4.08 -11.28 -2.53
C ASN A 45 -4.66 -10.08 -1.80
N TYR A 46 -5.30 -9.16 -2.54
CA TYR A 46 -5.97 -8.03 -1.90
C TYR A 46 -7.03 -8.54 -0.93
N SER A 47 -7.04 -7.96 0.27
CA SER A 47 -8.15 -8.15 1.20
C SER A 47 -8.18 -7.01 2.23
N LYS A 48 -9.33 -6.86 2.88
CA LYS A 48 -9.45 -5.96 4.02
C LYS A 48 -8.96 -6.70 5.25
N LEU A 49 -8.11 -6.04 6.03
CA LEU A 49 -7.66 -6.55 7.32
C LEU A 49 -8.63 -6.20 8.44
N ASN A 50 -9.31 -5.06 8.29
CA ASN A 50 -10.42 -4.62 9.15
C ASN A 50 -11.20 -3.55 8.41
N GLU A 51 -12.08 -2.82 9.10
CA GLU A 51 -12.96 -1.82 8.47
C GLU A 51 -12.20 -0.78 7.65
N GLN A 52 -11.04 -0.34 8.12
CA GLN A 52 -10.29 0.74 7.51
C GLN A 52 -9.01 0.29 6.82
N ARG A 53 -8.52 -0.91 7.13
CA ARG A 53 -7.17 -1.34 6.73
C ARG A 53 -7.24 -2.38 5.64
N HIS A 54 -6.36 -2.25 4.65
CA HIS A 54 -6.30 -3.08 3.46
C HIS A 54 -4.88 -3.53 3.20
N HIS A 55 -4.71 -4.60 2.45
CA HIS A 55 -3.39 -5.02 2.00
C HIS A 55 -3.47 -5.71 0.64
N CYS A 56 -2.32 -5.80 -0.02
CA CYS A 56 -2.16 -6.62 -1.22
C CYS A 56 -0.70 -7.07 -1.35
N HIS A 57 -0.47 -8.02 -2.24
CA HIS A 57 0.89 -8.43 -2.60
C HIS A 57 1.36 -7.60 -3.78
N LEU A 58 2.56 -7.04 -3.66
CA LEU A 58 3.19 -6.27 -4.75
C LEU A 58 3.99 -7.18 -5.67
N LYS A 59 4.70 -8.15 -5.09
CA LYS A 59 5.50 -9.09 -5.85
C LYS A 59 5.65 -10.38 -5.06
N LYS A 60 5.30 -11.49 -5.69
CA LYS A 60 5.49 -12.82 -5.11
C LYS A 60 6.94 -13.26 -5.31
N GLY A 61 7.42 -14.08 -4.40
CA GLY A 61 8.76 -14.65 -4.48
C GLY A 61 9.36 -14.89 -3.11
N ARG A 62 10.69 -14.86 -3.07
CA ARG A 62 11.46 -15.03 -1.84
C ARG A 62 12.42 -13.87 -1.71
N PRO A 63 12.03 -12.82 -0.99
CA PRO A 63 10.78 -12.68 -0.23
C PRO A 63 9.61 -12.22 -1.09
N THR A 64 8.40 -12.40 -0.58
CA THR A 64 7.20 -11.77 -1.11
C THR A 64 7.11 -10.36 -0.52
N TYR A 65 6.73 -9.38 -1.34
CA TYR A 65 6.58 -8.00 -0.91
C TYR A 65 5.11 -7.62 -0.88
N VAL A 66 4.72 -6.87 0.15
CA VAL A 66 3.32 -6.49 0.38
C VAL A 66 3.22 -5.00 0.66
N ALA A 67 2.00 -4.47 0.52
CA ALA A 67 1.66 -3.12 0.94
C ALA A 67 0.44 -3.17 1.85
N VAL A 68 0.43 -2.29 2.86
CA VAL A 68 -0.68 -2.14 3.79
C VAL A 68 -1.03 -0.66 3.84
N TRP A 69 -2.32 -0.36 3.71
CA TRP A 69 -2.79 1.03 3.78
C TRP A 69 -4.07 1.11 4.57
N GLU A 70 -4.38 2.30 5.04
CA GLU A 70 -5.52 2.54 5.91
C GLU A 70 -6.25 3.80 5.49
N VAL A 71 -7.57 3.75 5.50
CA VAL A 71 -8.40 4.94 5.32
C VAL A 71 -8.43 5.67 6.66
N ILE A 72 -7.74 6.80 6.76
CA ILE A 72 -7.66 7.56 8.01
C ILE A 72 -8.74 8.61 8.12
N ASP A 73 -9.29 9.05 6.99
CA ASP A 73 -10.41 9.99 6.98
C ASP A 73 -11.25 9.73 5.72
N PRO A 74 -12.36 9.01 5.85
CA PRO A 74 -13.18 8.68 4.67
C PRO A 74 -13.92 9.90 4.12
N GLN A 75 -14.25 10.87 4.95
CA GLN A 75 -14.96 12.06 4.49
C GLN A 75 -14.05 12.95 3.65
N GLN A 76 -12.82 13.13 4.09
CA GLN A 76 -11.83 13.92 3.33
C GLN A 76 -11.05 13.09 2.34
N ARG A 77 -11.31 11.79 2.30
CA ARG A 77 -10.65 10.86 1.37
C ARG A 77 -9.15 10.83 1.53
N ILE A 78 -8.71 10.52 2.75
CA ILE A 78 -7.28 10.43 3.07
C ILE A 78 -6.92 8.98 3.37
N ILE A 79 -5.91 8.48 2.67
CA ILE A 79 -5.36 7.15 2.84
C ILE A 79 -3.92 7.30 3.30
N GLU A 80 -3.53 6.56 4.34
CA GLU A 80 -2.13 6.48 4.75
C GLU A 80 -1.55 5.13 4.36
N VAL A 81 -0.41 5.13 3.69
CA VAL A 81 0.34 3.91 3.43
C VAL A 81 1.17 3.60 4.68
N LEU A 82 0.79 2.53 5.36
CA LEU A 82 1.38 2.18 6.66
C LEU A 82 2.66 1.36 6.51
N TYR A 83 2.72 0.52 5.46
CA TYR A 83 3.83 -0.41 5.32
C TYR A 83 4.00 -0.82 3.86
N VAL A 84 5.24 -0.85 3.41
CA VAL A 84 5.64 -1.47 2.15
C VAL A 84 6.94 -2.20 2.41
N GLY A 85 6.94 -3.50 2.24
CA GLY A 85 8.13 -4.29 2.54
C GLY A 85 7.83 -5.78 2.43
N THR A 86 8.68 -6.58 3.08
CA THR A 86 8.53 -8.04 3.02
C THR A 86 7.31 -8.51 3.79
N HIS A 87 6.71 -9.58 3.31
CA HIS A 87 5.58 -10.21 3.98
C HIS A 87 5.92 -10.64 5.42
N GLU A 88 7.13 -11.11 5.64
CA GLU A 88 7.56 -11.59 6.96
C GLU A 88 7.52 -10.50 8.03
N ASN A 89 7.80 -9.25 7.66
CA ASN A 89 7.83 -8.13 8.59
C ASN A 89 6.55 -7.30 8.55
N ALA A 90 5.52 -7.76 7.85
CA ALA A 90 4.28 -7.01 7.72
C ALA A 90 3.53 -6.96 9.06
N PRO A 91 2.81 -5.84 9.34
CA PRO A 91 2.11 -5.65 10.60
C PRO A 91 0.73 -6.33 10.64
N TYR A 92 0.66 -7.54 10.15
CA TYR A 92 -0.58 -8.30 10.23
C TYR A 92 -0.34 -9.80 10.24
#